data_b31b8f6462713ccedc7a6e0f67630d83
#
_entry.id   b31b8f6462713ccedc7a6e0f67630d83
#
_cell.length_a   1.000
_cell.length_b   1.000
_cell.length_c   1.000
_cell.angle_alpha   90.00
_cell.angle_beta   90.00
_cell.angle_gamma   90.00
#
_symmetry.space_group_name_H-M   'P 1'
#
loop_
_entity.id
_entity.type
_entity.pdbx_description
1 polymer ?
#
loop_
_entity_poly.entity_id
_entity_poly.type
_entity_poly.pdbx_seq_one_letter_code
_entity_poly.pdbx_strand_id
1 'polypeptide(L)'
;FNGYYLTVAEGKVYAFDKVRNTFERFQEDILEDVDQIFVHKQQLYLLKKGLAYLYNEKTSTLFQLTNHPGRELFISSDNQLWVSSFDGLYRTSLKGLTPERAMETVFSGNPWTTSFTEDSFGNIWIGTYRNGTFCFHKNQTPFQKSMSGKNIECMSTDHSGNYWIGSLNGEVCVLDSTQKQIMGKTIFPNDMIHTIYGQESSNKVWVGTMHGLYEAWIESNKQIVYQKTPGINIPSIRSIVQDSCFLWIDSVVSEKLGTFQI
;
A
#
# COMPACT_ATOMS: atom_id res chain seq x y z
N PHE A 1 -15.05 3.75 0.09
CA PHE A 1 -15.60 4.71 -0.87
C PHE A 1 -17.13 4.64 -0.80
N ASN A 2 -17.78 5.72 -0.37
CA ASN A 2 -19.25 5.84 -0.26
C ASN A 2 -19.96 4.65 0.44
N GLY A 3 -19.35 4.12 1.48
CA GLY A 3 -19.84 2.95 2.22
C GLY A 3 -19.52 1.59 1.61
N TYR A 4 -18.86 1.56 0.45
CA TYR A 4 -18.37 0.33 -0.16
C TYR A 4 -16.94 0.02 0.24
N TYR A 5 -16.64 -1.25 0.50
CA TYR A 5 -15.29 -1.78 0.47
C TYR A 5 -15.01 -2.24 -0.96
N LEU A 6 -13.97 -1.69 -1.56
CA LEU A 6 -13.61 -1.98 -2.94
C LEU A 6 -12.30 -2.78 -2.99
N THR A 7 -12.20 -3.70 -3.91
CA THR A 7 -10.97 -4.43 -4.23
C THR A 7 -10.81 -4.56 -5.74
N VAL A 8 -9.58 -4.82 -6.17
CA VAL A 8 -9.25 -5.11 -7.57
C VAL A 8 -8.79 -6.56 -7.69
N ALA A 9 -9.40 -7.27 -8.64
CA ALA A 9 -8.99 -8.61 -8.98
C ALA A 9 -9.10 -8.83 -10.48
N GLU A 10 -8.08 -9.40 -11.09
CA GLU A 10 -8.01 -9.67 -12.54
C GLU A 10 -8.38 -8.44 -13.39
N GLY A 11 -7.91 -7.26 -13.00
CA GLY A 11 -8.21 -6.00 -13.68
C GLY A 11 -9.63 -5.47 -13.51
N LYS A 12 -10.40 -6.03 -12.59
CA LYS A 12 -11.80 -5.71 -12.36
C LYS A 12 -12.00 -5.19 -10.95
N VAL A 13 -12.91 -4.22 -10.77
CA VAL A 13 -13.24 -3.68 -9.45
C VAL A 13 -14.47 -4.37 -8.89
N TYR A 14 -14.39 -4.77 -7.63
CA TYR A 14 -15.48 -5.41 -6.89
C TYR A 14 -15.81 -4.59 -5.66
N ALA A 15 -17.10 -4.52 -5.34
CA ALA A 15 -17.62 -3.97 -4.09
C ALA A 15 -18.10 -5.11 -3.18
N PHE A 16 -17.79 -5.01 -1.91
CA PHE A 16 -18.29 -5.95 -0.92
C PHE A 16 -19.69 -5.54 -0.45
N ASP A 17 -20.66 -6.43 -0.62
CA ASP A 17 -22.00 -6.30 -0.05
C ASP A 17 -22.01 -6.91 1.36
N LYS A 18 -22.08 -6.07 2.38
CA LYS A 18 -22.13 -6.48 3.80
C LYS A 18 -23.36 -7.30 4.17
N VAL A 19 -24.48 -7.11 3.46
CA VAL A 19 -25.74 -7.79 3.77
C VAL A 19 -25.71 -9.21 3.24
N ARG A 20 -25.21 -9.38 2.02
CA ARG A 20 -25.13 -10.69 1.36
C ARG A 20 -23.81 -11.43 1.68
N ASN A 21 -22.84 -10.74 2.26
CA ASN A 21 -21.51 -11.25 2.53
C ASN A 21 -20.82 -11.76 1.24
N THR A 22 -20.99 -11.02 0.14
CA THR A 22 -20.48 -11.37 -1.19
C THR A 22 -19.82 -10.17 -1.86
N PHE A 23 -18.90 -10.46 -2.79
CA PHE A 23 -18.38 -9.46 -3.71
C PHE A 23 -19.24 -9.42 -4.97
N GLU A 24 -19.60 -8.22 -5.38
CA GLU A 24 -20.30 -7.96 -6.65
C GLU A 24 -19.43 -7.04 -7.52
N ARG A 25 -19.55 -7.17 -8.83
CA ARG A 25 -18.86 -6.30 -9.78
C ARG A 25 -19.31 -4.85 -9.55
N PHE A 26 -18.33 -3.96 -9.43
CA PHE A 26 -18.57 -2.54 -9.26
C PHE A 26 -18.31 -1.82 -10.59
N GLN A 27 -19.36 -1.22 -11.18
CA GLN A 27 -19.30 -0.45 -12.43
C GLN A 27 -18.64 -1.24 -13.59
N GLU A 28 -19.23 -2.39 -13.96
CA GLU A 28 -18.69 -3.35 -14.94
C GLU A 28 -18.21 -2.74 -16.26
N ASP A 29 -18.99 -1.81 -16.81
CA ASP A 29 -18.71 -1.26 -18.15
C ASP A 29 -17.53 -0.27 -18.17
N ILE A 30 -17.09 0.24 -17.02
CA ILE A 30 -16.15 1.36 -16.92
C ILE A 30 -14.86 0.94 -16.22
N LEU A 31 -14.98 0.12 -15.18
CA LEU A 31 -13.87 -0.26 -14.31
C LEU A 31 -13.31 -1.63 -14.69
N GLU A 32 -12.89 -1.76 -15.96
CA GLU A 32 -12.10 -2.89 -16.44
C GLU A 32 -10.66 -2.46 -16.74
N ASP A 33 -9.76 -3.43 -16.78
CA ASP A 33 -8.31 -3.23 -16.95
C ASP A 33 -7.72 -2.26 -15.91
N VAL A 34 -8.22 -2.36 -14.66
CA VAL A 34 -7.76 -1.55 -13.53
C VAL A 34 -6.61 -2.26 -12.84
N ASP A 35 -5.47 -1.58 -12.72
CA ASP A 35 -4.26 -2.09 -12.08
C ASP A 35 -4.29 -1.85 -10.56
N GLN A 36 -4.80 -0.67 -10.14
CA GLN A 36 -4.86 -0.26 -8.74
C GLN A 36 -6.03 0.70 -8.50
N ILE A 37 -6.58 0.68 -7.29
CA ILE A 37 -7.52 1.69 -6.79
C ILE A 37 -6.95 2.40 -5.57
N PHE A 38 -7.32 3.65 -5.39
CA PHE A 38 -6.95 4.45 -4.25
C PHE A 38 -8.12 5.37 -3.85
N VAL A 39 -8.49 5.37 -2.58
CA VAL A 39 -9.55 6.25 -2.06
C VAL A 39 -8.91 7.37 -1.25
N HIS A 40 -9.17 8.60 -1.64
CA HIS A 40 -8.71 9.79 -0.93
C HIS A 40 -9.84 10.82 -0.82
N LYS A 41 -10.17 11.25 0.41
CA LYS A 41 -11.23 12.22 0.69
C LYS A 41 -12.56 11.90 -0.01
N GLN A 42 -13.00 10.65 0.10
CA GLN A 42 -14.24 10.15 -0.53
C GLN A 42 -14.25 10.26 -2.08
N GLN A 43 -13.10 10.28 -2.69
CA GLN A 43 -12.95 10.19 -4.13
C GLN A 43 -12.20 8.91 -4.50
N LEU A 44 -12.63 8.25 -5.58
CA LEU A 44 -12.00 7.03 -6.09
C LEU A 44 -11.06 7.39 -7.23
N TYR A 45 -9.80 7.07 -7.04
CA TYR A 45 -8.74 7.20 -8.03
C TYR A 45 -8.33 5.82 -8.51
N LEU A 46 -7.91 5.74 -9.77
CA LEU A 46 -7.60 4.48 -10.43
C LEU A 46 -6.28 4.61 -11.18
N LEU A 47 -5.52 3.54 -11.17
CA LEU A 47 -4.52 3.27 -12.19
C LEU A 47 -5.15 2.25 -13.16
N LYS A 48 -5.26 2.61 -14.43
CA LYS A 48 -5.84 1.78 -15.48
C LYS A 48 -4.97 1.83 -16.71
N LYS A 49 -4.46 0.67 -17.15
CA LYS A 49 -3.50 0.59 -18.28
C LYS A 49 -2.32 1.56 -18.12
N GLY A 50 -1.84 1.68 -16.89
CA GLY A 50 -0.74 2.56 -16.55
C GLY A 50 -1.07 4.06 -16.47
N LEU A 51 -2.30 4.50 -16.66
CA LEU A 51 -2.67 5.91 -16.55
C LEU A 51 -3.55 6.16 -15.34
N ALA A 52 -3.38 7.33 -14.70
CA ALA A 52 -4.15 7.72 -13.54
C ALA A 52 -5.47 8.39 -13.94
N TYR A 53 -6.55 7.99 -13.27
CA TYR A 53 -7.91 8.51 -13.48
C TYR A 53 -8.58 8.85 -12.15
N LEU A 54 -9.50 9.82 -12.22
CA LEU A 54 -10.50 10.08 -11.19
C LEU A 54 -11.85 9.53 -11.67
N TYR A 55 -12.49 8.70 -10.85
CA TYR A 55 -13.86 8.24 -11.11
C TYR A 55 -14.87 9.26 -10.64
N ASN A 56 -15.75 9.68 -11.54
CA ASN A 56 -16.90 10.53 -11.23
C ASN A 56 -18.14 9.65 -11.07
N GLU A 57 -18.59 9.47 -9.84
CA GLU A 57 -19.74 8.63 -9.52
C GLU A 57 -21.06 9.14 -10.10
N LYS A 58 -21.24 10.47 -10.15
CA LYS A 58 -22.49 11.08 -10.62
C LYS A 58 -22.76 10.87 -12.10
N THR A 59 -21.69 10.85 -12.89
CA THR A 59 -21.77 10.66 -14.34
C THR A 59 -21.34 9.28 -14.79
N SER A 60 -20.85 8.45 -13.86
CA SER A 60 -20.24 7.15 -14.15
C SER A 60 -19.17 7.25 -15.24
N THR A 61 -18.25 8.21 -15.13
CA THR A 61 -17.20 8.45 -16.10
C THR A 61 -15.83 8.51 -15.45
N LEU A 62 -14.79 8.24 -16.24
CA LEU A 62 -13.39 8.41 -15.83
C LEU A 62 -12.84 9.73 -16.40
N PHE A 63 -12.26 10.53 -15.52
CA PHE A 63 -11.49 11.70 -15.89
C PHE A 63 -10.00 11.38 -15.79
N GLN A 64 -9.31 11.41 -16.92
CA GLN A 64 -7.87 11.15 -16.96
C GLN A 64 -7.10 12.28 -16.26
N LEU A 65 -6.18 11.90 -15.39
CA LEU A 65 -5.39 12.83 -14.59
C LEU A 65 -3.99 13.08 -15.14
N THR A 66 -3.41 12.07 -15.80
CA THR A 66 -2.04 12.15 -16.32
C THR A 66 -1.92 11.49 -17.68
N ASN A 67 -0.99 11.97 -18.49
CA ASN A 67 -0.51 11.29 -19.70
C ASN A 67 0.79 10.50 -19.42
N HIS A 68 1.32 10.60 -18.19
CA HIS A 68 2.54 9.91 -17.80
C HIS A 68 2.20 8.48 -17.35
N PRO A 69 2.77 7.45 -17.99
CA PRO A 69 2.50 6.07 -17.60
C PRO A 69 3.09 5.75 -16.24
N GLY A 70 2.31 5.09 -15.40
CA GLY A 70 2.68 4.69 -14.06
C GLY A 70 2.47 3.21 -13.79
N ARG A 71 3.05 2.73 -12.71
CA ARG A 71 2.89 1.37 -12.18
C ARG A 71 2.23 1.38 -10.81
N GLU A 72 2.50 2.42 -10.04
CA GLU A 72 1.98 2.63 -8.69
C GLU A 72 1.46 4.05 -8.57
N LEU A 73 0.35 4.19 -7.89
CA LEU A 73 -0.34 5.44 -7.62
C LEU A 73 -0.45 5.65 -6.11
N PHE A 74 -0.12 6.84 -5.65
CA PHE A 74 -0.35 7.24 -4.26
C PHE A 74 -0.80 8.71 -4.20
N ILE A 75 -1.68 9.04 -3.26
CA ILE A 75 -2.11 10.41 -3.03
C ILE A 75 -1.84 10.75 -1.57
N SER A 76 -0.99 11.76 -1.36
CA SER A 76 -0.63 12.23 -0.03
C SER A 76 -1.73 13.09 0.60
N SER A 77 -1.68 13.24 1.92
CA SER A 77 -2.66 14.01 2.71
C SER A 77 -2.78 15.48 2.26
N ASP A 78 -1.71 16.04 1.67
CA ASP A 78 -1.67 17.39 1.11
C ASP A 78 -2.09 17.48 -0.37
N ASN A 79 -2.77 16.43 -0.88
CA ASN A 79 -3.30 16.34 -2.24
C ASN A 79 -2.22 16.38 -3.34
N GLN A 80 -1.05 15.80 -3.11
CA GLN A 80 -0.09 15.51 -4.16
C GLN A 80 -0.36 14.12 -4.73
N LEU A 81 -0.49 14.03 -6.04
CA LEU A 81 -0.50 12.78 -6.78
C LEU A 81 0.95 12.35 -7.03
N TRP A 82 1.30 11.17 -6.62
CA TRP A 82 2.57 10.51 -6.85
C TRP A 82 2.36 9.37 -7.82
N VAL A 83 3.21 9.30 -8.82
CA VAL A 83 3.18 8.24 -9.82
C VAL A 83 4.58 7.67 -9.98
N SER A 84 4.72 6.40 -9.72
CA SER A 84 5.95 5.66 -10.01
C SER A 84 5.87 5.06 -11.40
N SER A 85 6.96 5.15 -12.14
CA SER A 85 7.11 4.64 -13.49
C SER A 85 8.41 3.86 -13.65
N PHE A 86 8.62 3.26 -14.82
CA PHE A 86 9.88 2.56 -15.13
C PHE A 86 11.09 3.49 -15.19
N ASP A 87 10.88 4.75 -15.50
CA ASP A 87 11.93 5.76 -15.71
C ASP A 87 12.07 6.75 -14.55
N GLY A 88 11.21 6.67 -13.54
CA GLY A 88 11.32 7.54 -12.39
C GLY A 88 10.12 7.57 -11.47
N LEU A 89 10.19 8.50 -10.54
CA LEU A 89 9.13 8.89 -9.63
C LEU A 89 8.71 10.32 -9.91
N TYR A 90 7.44 10.53 -10.04
CA TYR A 90 6.84 11.79 -10.43
C TYR A 90 5.79 12.23 -9.43
N ARG A 91 5.63 13.55 -9.29
CA ARG A 91 4.54 14.11 -8.49
C ARG A 91 3.90 15.32 -9.16
N THR A 92 2.65 15.58 -8.81
CA THR A 92 1.94 16.79 -9.20
C THR A 92 0.82 17.09 -8.21
N SER A 93 0.41 18.35 -8.12
CA SER A 93 -0.75 18.72 -7.29
C SER A 93 -2.05 18.31 -7.98
N LEU A 94 -2.98 17.72 -7.23
CA LEU A 94 -4.32 17.42 -7.71
C LEU A 94 -5.16 18.69 -8.01
N LYS A 95 -4.76 19.83 -7.43
CA LYS A 95 -5.50 21.09 -7.66
C LYS A 95 -5.34 21.57 -9.11
N GLY A 96 -6.45 21.58 -9.84
CA GLY A 96 -6.46 21.98 -11.25
C GLY A 96 -5.62 21.07 -12.15
N LEU A 97 -5.53 19.80 -11.82
CA LEU A 97 -4.80 18.82 -12.61
C LEU A 97 -5.54 18.55 -13.92
N THR A 98 -4.79 18.58 -15.02
CA THR A 98 -5.19 18.12 -16.35
C THR A 98 -4.16 17.13 -16.89
N PRO A 99 -4.54 16.27 -17.83
CA PRO A 99 -3.61 15.26 -18.40
C PRO A 99 -2.34 15.86 -19.00
N GLU A 100 -2.42 17.08 -19.53
CA GLU A 100 -1.30 17.78 -20.18
C GLU A 100 -0.35 18.45 -19.19
N ARG A 101 -0.75 18.53 -17.92
CA ARG A 101 0.09 19.15 -16.91
C ARG A 101 1.36 18.32 -16.67
N ALA A 102 2.50 18.94 -16.83
CA ALA A 102 3.78 18.33 -16.56
C ALA A 102 3.88 17.93 -15.07
N MET A 103 4.35 16.72 -14.82
CA MET A 103 4.67 16.25 -13.49
C MET A 103 6.11 16.63 -13.13
N GLU A 104 6.32 16.97 -11.88
CA GLU A 104 7.67 17.18 -11.34
C GLU A 104 8.37 15.84 -11.22
N THR A 105 9.57 15.72 -11.79
CA THR A 105 10.44 14.57 -11.56
C THR A 105 11.07 14.67 -10.19
N VAL A 106 10.69 13.76 -9.31
CA VAL A 106 11.24 13.68 -7.96
C VAL A 106 12.51 12.86 -7.93
N PHE A 107 12.55 11.80 -8.71
CA PHE A 107 13.67 10.88 -8.86
C PHE A 107 13.69 10.34 -10.28
N SER A 108 14.87 10.34 -10.93
CA SER A 108 15.07 9.75 -12.25
C SER A 108 15.74 8.39 -12.16
N GLY A 109 15.43 7.50 -13.08
CA GLY A 109 15.89 6.12 -13.10
C GLY A 109 14.80 5.15 -12.67
N ASN A 110 15.02 3.85 -12.82
CA ASN A 110 14.01 2.84 -12.50
C ASN A 110 14.04 2.46 -11.02
N PRO A 111 13.23 3.08 -10.14
CA PRO A 111 13.19 2.72 -8.73
C PRO A 111 12.51 1.38 -8.49
N TRP A 112 11.72 0.88 -9.46
CA TRP A 112 10.82 -0.27 -9.31
C TRP A 112 10.08 -0.21 -7.96
N THR A 113 9.27 0.81 -7.83
CA THR A 113 8.47 1.05 -6.62
C THR A 113 7.47 -0.08 -6.39
N THR A 114 7.38 -0.51 -5.15
CA THR A 114 6.48 -1.59 -4.71
C THR A 114 5.45 -1.12 -3.70
N SER A 115 5.71 -0.01 -3.03
CA SER A 115 4.80 0.51 -2.02
C SER A 115 5.06 1.97 -1.69
N PHE A 116 4.00 2.67 -1.25
CA PHE A 116 4.04 4.00 -0.68
C PHE A 116 3.39 4.02 0.70
N THR A 117 3.90 4.85 1.58
CA THR A 117 3.20 5.24 2.81
C THR A 117 3.57 6.66 3.20
N GLU A 118 2.65 7.36 3.88
CA GLU A 118 2.87 8.68 4.44
C GLU A 118 2.92 8.56 5.97
N ASP A 119 3.91 9.18 6.58
CA ASP A 119 4.03 9.21 8.03
C ASP A 119 3.22 10.37 8.65
N SER A 120 3.15 10.40 9.97
CA SER A 120 2.44 11.47 10.73
C SER A 120 3.04 12.86 10.55
N PHE A 121 4.26 12.97 10.01
CA PHE A 121 4.93 14.23 9.70
C PHE A 121 4.72 14.67 8.25
N GLY A 122 4.02 13.85 7.44
CA GLY A 122 3.78 14.08 6.02
C GLY A 122 4.97 13.72 5.12
N ASN A 123 5.94 12.96 5.61
CA ASN A 123 7.00 12.43 4.76
C ASN A 123 6.48 11.24 3.97
N ILE A 124 6.90 11.13 2.72
CA ILE A 124 6.51 10.02 1.84
C ILE A 124 7.60 8.97 1.81
N TRP A 125 7.26 7.78 2.22
CA TRP A 125 8.13 6.61 2.20
C TRP A 125 7.81 5.75 0.99
N ILE A 126 8.84 5.27 0.34
CA ILE A 126 8.76 4.58 -0.94
C ILE A 126 9.60 3.32 -0.85
N GLY A 127 8.93 2.18 -0.90
CA GLY A 127 9.57 0.87 -0.99
C GLY A 127 9.93 0.54 -2.42
N THR A 128 11.05 -0.16 -2.64
CA THR A 128 11.51 -0.55 -3.96
C THR A 128 11.98 -2.00 -4.01
N TYR A 129 11.87 -2.62 -5.17
CA TYR A 129 12.20 -4.04 -5.36
C TYR A 129 13.68 -4.38 -5.08
N ARG A 130 14.63 -3.48 -5.40
CA ARG A 130 16.07 -3.77 -5.24
C ARG A 130 16.90 -2.64 -4.65
N ASN A 131 16.31 -1.46 -4.54
CA ASN A 131 17.06 -0.26 -4.18
C ASN A 131 16.85 0.17 -2.72
N GLY A 132 16.15 -0.65 -1.91
CA GLY A 132 15.81 -0.34 -0.52
C GLY A 132 14.63 0.61 -0.42
N THR A 133 14.65 1.44 0.60
CA THR A 133 13.61 2.40 0.91
C THR A 133 14.11 3.82 0.71
N PHE A 134 13.27 4.66 0.13
CA PHE A 134 13.51 6.10 0.03
C PHE A 134 12.51 6.85 0.91
N CYS A 135 12.96 7.93 1.55
CA CYS A 135 12.09 8.85 2.24
C CYS A 135 12.19 10.23 1.59
N PHE A 136 11.04 10.75 1.16
CA PHE A 136 10.91 12.12 0.73
C PHE A 136 10.42 12.96 1.91
N HIS A 137 11.28 13.82 2.42
CA HIS A 137 10.93 14.75 3.49
C HIS A 137 10.19 15.96 2.93
N LYS A 138 8.99 16.23 3.46
CA LYS A 138 8.14 17.35 3.01
C LYS A 138 8.85 18.70 3.08
N ASN A 139 9.69 18.91 4.08
CA ASN A 139 10.35 20.18 4.37
C ASN A 139 11.86 20.18 4.12
N GLN A 140 12.40 19.10 3.57
CA GLN A 140 13.84 18.96 3.31
C GLN A 140 14.09 18.24 1.99
N THR A 141 14.99 18.73 1.18
CA THR A 141 15.65 17.97 0.11
C THR A 141 17.05 17.61 0.60
N PRO A 142 17.56 16.40 0.42
CA PRO A 142 17.22 15.33 -0.51
C PRO A 142 16.72 14.04 0.14
N PHE A 143 16.36 13.03 -0.66
CA PHE A 143 16.04 11.68 -0.23
C PHE A 143 17.11 11.08 0.68
N GLN A 144 16.69 10.50 1.81
CA GLN A 144 17.52 9.57 2.55
C GLN A 144 17.24 8.15 2.08
N LYS A 145 18.30 7.47 1.63
CA LYS A 145 18.24 6.08 1.22
C LYS A 145 18.48 5.19 2.44
N SER A 146 17.58 4.29 2.72
CA SER A 146 17.72 3.27 3.75
C SER A 146 17.58 1.88 3.16
N MET A 147 18.18 0.88 3.80
CA MET A 147 18.06 -0.54 3.44
C MET A 147 18.45 -0.88 1.99
N SER A 148 19.53 -0.25 1.50
CA SER A 148 20.06 -0.53 0.16
C SER A 148 20.32 -2.02 -0.07
N GLY A 149 19.96 -2.52 -1.27
CA GLY A 149 20.14 -3.91 -1.66
C GLY A 149 19.09 -4.89 -1.15
N LYS A 150 18.02 -4.39 -0.50
CA LYS A 150 16.88 -5.20 -0.07
C LYS A 150 15.70 -5.08 -1.05
N ASN A 151 15.00 -6.19 -1.25
CA ASN A 151 13.76 -6.23 -2.02
C ASN A 151 12.60 -5.89 -1.09
N ILE A 152 12.28 -4.61 -0.95
CA ILE A 152 11.18 -4.15 -0.12
C ILE A 152 9.87 -4.39 -0.86
N GLU A 153 8.92 -5.06 -0.19
CA GLU A 153 7.60 -5.37 -0.72
C GLU A 153 6.53 -4.49 -0.11
N CYS A 154 6.61 -4.24 1.20
CA CYS A 154 5.60 -3.45 1.90
C CYS A 154 6.21 -2.63 3.03
N MET A 155 5.48 -1.60 3.42
CA MET A 155 5.79 -0.75 4.58
C MET A 155 4.50 -0.33 5.27
N SER A 156 4.58 -0.11 6.58
CA SER A 156 3.51 0.45 7.40
C SER A 156 4.08 1.14 8.62
N THR A 157 3.26 1.90 9.33
CA THR A 157 3.62 2.46 10.64
C THR A 157 2.81 1.80 11.73
N ASP A 158 3.39 1.61 12.92
CA ASP A 158 2.63 1.26 14.12
C ASP A 158 2.06 2.51 14.81
N HIS A 159 1.29 2.30 15.87
CA HIS A 159 0.68 3.40 16.64
C HIS A 159 1.71 4.38 17.24
N SER A 160 2.93 3.94 17.53
CA SER A 160 4.03 4.79 18.01
C SER A 160 4.78 5.52 16.90
N GLY A 161 4.40 5.32 15.64
CA GLY A 161 5.05 5.93 14.48
C GLY A 161 6.35 5.26 14.08
N ASN A 162 6.64 4.04 14.53
CA ASN A 162 7.76 3.28 14.04
C ASN A 162 7.43 2.68 12.66
N TYR A 163 8.45 2.59 11.80
CA TYR A 163 8.30 2.10 10.43
C TYR A 163 8.61 0.62 10.35
N TRP A 164 7.63 -0.16 9.99
CA TRP A 164 7.73 -1.59 9.75
C TRP A 164 7.93 -1.83 8.26
N ILE A 165 8.99 -2.51 7.89
CA ILE A 165 9.41 -2.70 6.51
C ILE A 165 9.55 -4.20 6.27
N GLY A 166 8.77 -4.73 5.35
CA GLY A 166 8.76 -6.13 4.95
C GLY A 166 9.40 -6.34 3.59
N SER A 167 10.11 -7.45 3.45
CA SER A 167 10.79 -7.81 2.22
C SER A 167 10.36 -9.18 1.69
N LEU A 168 10.52 -9.40 0.40
CA LEU A 168 10.19 -10.67 -0.27
C LEU A 168 10.96 -11.87 0.26
N ASN A 169 12.10 -11.68 0.90
CA ASN A 169 12.87 -12.76 1.49
C ASN A 169 12.50 -13.07 2.94
N GLY A 170 11.34 -12.58 3.39
CA GLY A 170 10.83 -12.83 4.74
C GLY A 170 11.44 -11.96 5.84
N GLU A 171 12.29 -11.01 5.50
CA GLU A 171 12.89 -10.12 6.48
C GLU A 171 11.92 -8.99 6.85
N VAL A 172 11.69 -8.79 8.14
CA VAL A 172 11.01 -7.61 8.70
C VAL A 172 12.01 -6.79 9.48
N CYS A 173 12.06 -5.50 9.19
CA CYS A 173 12.89 -4.53 9.87
C CYS A 173 12.05 -3.39 10.41
N VAL A 174 12.36 -2.88 11.60
CA VAL A 174 11.66 -1.74 12.19
C VAL A 174 12.63 -0.60 12.43
N LEU A 175 12.31 0.56 11.88
CA LEU A 175 13.00 1.81 12.17
C LEU A 175 12.20 2.61 13.19
N ASP A 176 12.88 3.33 14.05
CA ASP A 176 12.23 4.26 14.98
C ASP A 176 11.56 5.43 14.22
N SER A 177 10.66 6.13 14.89
CA SER A 177 9.96 7.30 14.34
C SER A 177 10.89 8.42 13.89
N THR A 178 12.16 8.44 14.33
CA THR A 178 13.18 9.40 13.88
C THR A 178 13.94 8.94 12.66
N GLN A 179 13.72 7.68 12.22
CA GLN A 179 14.33 7.04 11.04
C GLN A 179 15.86 6.83 11.15
N LYS A 180 16.41 7.06 12.32
CA LYS A 180 17.87 7.05 12.53
C LYS A 180 18.37 5.72 13.06
N GLN A 181 17.50 4.94 13.68
CA GLN A 181 17.91 3.72 14.36
C GLN A 181 17.03 2.54 13.97
N ILE A 182 17.66 1.43 13.59
CA ILE A 182 16.98 0.14 13.50
C ILE A 182 16.64 -0.32 14.90
N MET A 183 15.34 -0.43 15.23
CA MET A 183 14.87 -0.88 16.52
C MET A 183 14.88 -2.39 16.65
N GLY A 184 14.66 -3.10 15.54
CA GLY A 184 14.60 -4.54 15.52
C GLY A 184 14.64 -5.10 14.12
N LYS A 185 14.96 -6.40 14.03
CA LYS A 185 14.99 -7.15 12.79
C LYS A 185 14.67 -8.61 13.07
N THR A 186 13.85 -9.23 12.24
CA THR A 186 13.54 -10.65 12.29
C THR A 186 13.39 -11.23 10.90
N ILE A 187 13.38 -12.55 10.80
CA ILE A 187 13.15 -13.27 9.56
C ILE A 187 12.02 -14.27 9.79
N PHE A 188 11.03 -14.27 8.90
CA PHE A 188 10.02 -15.31 8.80
C PHE A 188 10.60 -16.44 7.94
N PRO A 189 10.96 -17.59 8.53
CA PRO A 189 11.69 -18.63 7.80
C PRO A 189 10.88 -19.19 6.63
N ASN A 190 11.50 -19.23 5.45
CA ASN A 190 10.91 -19.76 4.22
C ASN A 190 9.56 -19.12 3.83
N ASP A 191 9.34 -17.84 4.20
CA ASP A 191 8.13 -17.13 3.90
C ASP A 191 8.43 -15.82 3.15
N MET A 192 7.44 -15.30 2.45
CA MET A 192 7.49 -13.99 1.79
C MET A 192 6.53 -13.05 2.48
N ILE A 193 7.00 -11.86 2.81
CA ILE A 193 6.13 -10.81 3.36
C ILE A 193 5.49 -10.08 2.19
N HIS A 194 4.17 -10.07 2.14
CA HIS A 194 3.40 -9.37 1.11
C HIS A 194 2.80 -8.07 1.60
N THR A 195 2.38 -8.02 2.85
CA THR A 195 1.77 -6.83 3.43
C THR A 195 2.04 -6.72 4.91
N ILE A 196 2.13 -5.50 5.40
CA ILE A 196 2.16 -5.17 6.82
C ILE A 196 1.10 -4.09 7.05
N TYR A 197 0.32 -4.23 8.12
CA TYR A 197 -0.71 -3.28 8.51
C TYR A 197 -0.61 -2.96 10.00
N GLY A 198 -0.40 -1.68 10.33
CA GLY A 198 -0.34 -1.21 11.72
C GLY A 198 -1.73 -1.18 12.35
N GLN A 199 -1.85 -1.68 13.56
CA GLN A 199 -3.10 -1.65 14.32
C GLN A 199 -3.32 -0.25 14.90
N GLU A 200 -4.52 0.30 14.76
CA GLU A 200 -4.81 1.68 15.19
C GLU A 200 -4.70 1.91 16.69
N SER A 201 -4.95 0.89 17.50
CA SER A 201 -5.05 0.99 18.95
C SER A 201 -3.88 0.34 19.71
N SER A 202 -2.88 -0.18 19.01
CA SER A 202 -1.76 -0.90 19.66
C SER A 202 -0.46 -0.73 18.87
N ASN A 203 0.68 -1.00 19.52
CA ASN A 203 1.98 -1.05 18.85
C ASN A 203 2.27 -2.39 18.18
N LYS A 204 1.22 -3.12 17.83
CA LYS A 204 1.30 -4.33 17.04
C LYS A 204 0.99 -4.05 15.58
N VAL A 205 1.44 -4.96 14.73
CA VAL A 205 1.14 -4.95 13.30
C VAL A 205 0.64 -6.31 12.87
N TRP A 206 -0.22 -6.32 11.88
CA TRP A 206 -0.55 -7.51 11.12
C TRP A 206 0.47 -7.71 10.01
N VAL A 207 0.95 -8.94 9.84
CA VAL A 207 1.89 -9.32 8.78
C VAL A 207 1.24 -10.41 7.93
N GLY A 208 0.92 -10.06 6.70
CA GLY A 208 0.40 -10.99 5.69
C GLY A 208 1.54 -11.59 4.88
N THR A 209 1.57 -12.91 4.84
CA THR A 209 2.64 -13.66 4.19
C THR A 209 2.09 -14.65 3.17
N MET A 210 2.99 -15.35 2.48
CA MET A 210 2.60 -16.45 1.59
C MET A 210 1.94 -17.62 2.35
N HIS A 211 2.28 -17.81 3.64
CA HIS A 211 1.82 -18.95 4.43
C HIS A 211 0.83 -18.59 5.54
N GLY A 212 0.37 -17.35 5.61
CA GLY A 212 -0.68 -16.97 6.55
C GLY A 212 -0.58 -15.57 7.14
N LEU A 213 -1.42 -15.34 8.15
CA LEU A 213 -1.48 -14.12 8.93
C LEU A 213 -0.71 -14.27 10.23
N TYR A 214 0.09 -13.26 10.53
CA TYR A 214 0.83 -13.15 11.80
C TYR A 214 0.54 -11.81 12.46
N GLU A 215 0.58 -11.81 13.77
CA GLU A 215 0.66 -10.61 14.59
C GLU A 215 2.11 -10.43 15.04
N ALA A 216 2.66 -9.22 14.91
CA ALA A 216 4.03 -8.92 15.30
C ALA A 216 4.12 -7.65 16.15
N TRP A 217 5.09 -7.59 17.05
CA TRP A 217 5.35 -6.43 17.90
C TRP A 217 6.82 -6.38 18.33
N ILE A 218 7.23 -5.24 18.90
CA ILE A 218 8.57 -5.06 19.47
C ILE A 218 8.50 -5.17 20.99
N GLU A 219 9.34 -6.00 21.54
CA GLU A 219 9.55 -6.09 22.98
C GLU A 219 10.53 -5.02 23.49
N SER A 220 10.58 -4.84 24.82
CA SER A 220 11.46 -3.89 25.49
C SER A 220 12.96 -4.11 25.22
N ASN A 221 13.35 -5.33 24.90
CA ASN A 221 14.71 -5.71 24.50
C ASN A 221 15.03 -5.40 23.02
N LYS A 222 14.13 -4.73 22.31
CA LYS A 222 14.21 -4.42 20.86
C LYS A 222 14.15 -5.65 19.93
N GLN A 223 13.69 -6.79 20.43
CA GLN A 223 13.42 -7.94 19.59
C GLN A 223 12.02 -7.85 18.98
N ILE A 224 11.91 -8.20 17.71
CA ILE A 224 10.62 -8.40 17.07
C ILE A 224 10.15 -9.81 17.41
N VAL A 225 8.99 -9.88 18.04
CA VAL A 225 8.26 -11.11 18.31
C VAL A 225 7.08 -11.20 17.36
N TYR A 226 6.79 -12.40 16.91
CA TYR A 226 5.62 -12.64 16.07
C TYR A 226 4.97 -13.98 16.41
N GLN A 227 3.65 -14.05 16.20
CA GLN A 227 2.92 -15.30 16.34
C GLN A 227 1.91 -15.45 15.21
N LYS A 228 1.74 -16.67 14.73
CA LYS A 228 0.71 -16.98 13.73
C LYS A 228 -0.67 -16.85 14.34
N THR A 229 -1.59 -16.19 13.64
CA THR A 229 -2.95 -16.00 14.13
C THR A 229 -3.69 -17.34 14.16
N PRO A 230 -4.18 -17.78 15.34
CA PRO A 230 -4.88 -19.05 15.46
C PRO A 230 -6.17 -19.08 14.62
N GLY A 231 -6.46 -20.23 14.04
CA GLY A 231 -7.71 -20.45 13.29
C GLY A 231 -7.76 -19.85 11.89
N ILE A 232 -6.75 -19.05 11.49
CA ILE A 232 -6.68 -18.44 10.17
C ILE A 232 -5.70 -19.23 9.30
N ASN A 233 -6.25 -19.98 8.36
CA ASN A 233 -5.48 -20.82 7.45
C ASN A 233 -5.62 -20.31 6.00
N ILE A 234 -5.32 -19.02 5.82
CA ILE A 234 -5.42 -18.31 4.54
C ILE A 234 -4.01 -18.14 3.99
N PRO A 235 -3.66 -18.77 2.87
CA PRO A 235 -2.35 -18.57 2.23
C PRO A 235 -2.33 -17.28 1.39
N SER A 236 -1.14 -16.81 1.09
CA SER A 236 -0.88 -15.73 0.13
C SER A 236 -1.69 -14.46 0.39
N ILE A 237 -1.61 -13.94 1.62
CA ILE A 237 -2.29 -12.71 2.03
C ILE A 237 -1.61 -11.52 1.37
N ARG A 238 -2.36 -10.77 0.55
CA ARG A 238 -1.87 -9.66 -0.26
C ARG A 238 -2.20 -8.29 0.29
N SER A 239 -3.33 -8.17 0.96
CA SER A 239 -3.77 -6.91 1.55
C SER A 239 -4.47 -7.15 2.88
N ILE A 240 -4.32 -6.19 3.77
CA ILE A 240 -4.97 -6.17 5.09
C ILE A 240 -5.48 -4.76 5.31
N VAL A 241 -6.73 -4.65 5.72
CA VAL A 241 -7.36 -3.39 6.15
C VAL A 241 -8.19 -3.65 7.39
N GLN A 242 -8.13 -2.75 8.36
CA GLN A 242 -8.94 -2.82 9.57
C GLN A 242 -9.95 -1.68 9.60
N ASP A 243 -11.18 -1.98 9.95
CA ASP A 243 -12.16 -0.98 10.36
C ASP A 243 -12.42 -1.08 11.88
N SER A 244 -13.37 -0.31 12.39
CA SER A 244 -13.71 -0.31 13.82
C SER A 244 -14.17 -1.65 14.40
N CYS A 245 -14.58 -2.59 13.55
CA CYS A 245 -15.20 -3.86 13.95
C CYS A 245 -14.48 -5.09 13.40
N PHE A 246 -13.79 -4.96 12.24
CA PHE A 246 -13.33 -6.11 11.47
C PHE A 246 -11.96 -5.92 10.88
N LEU A 247 -11.26 -7.03 10.72
CA LEU A 247 -10.05 -7.14 9.93
C LEU A 247 -10.40 -7.78 8.56
N TRP A 248 -10.15 -7.04 7.50
CA TRP A 248 -10.39 -7.48 6.13
C TRP A 248 -9.08 -7.94 5.52
N ILE A 249 -9.09 -9.14 4.97
CA ILE A 249 -7.90 -9.77 4.39
C ILE A 249 -8.21 -10.18 2.96
N ASP A 250 -7.37 -9.73 2.03
CA ASP A 250 -7.37 -10.20 0.66
C ASP A 250 -6.28 -11.27 0.47
N SER A 251 -6.64 -12.36 -0.20
CA SER A 251 -5.78 -13.51 -0.44
C SER A 251 -5.92 -14.02 -1.86
N VAL A 252 -4.81 -14.33 -2.49
CA VAL A 252 -4.77 -15.01 -3.79
C VAL A 252 -4.75 -16.52 -3.54
N VAL A 253 -5.93 -17.12 -3.52
CA VAL A 253 -6.07 -18.59 -3.63
C VAL A 253 -6.50 -18.90 -5.06
N SER A 254 -5.83 -19.84 -5.71
CA SER A 254 -6.16 -20.25 -7.07
C SER A 254 -7.67 -20.39 -7.26
N GLU A 255 -8.26 -19.54 -8.10
CA GLU A 255 -9.65 -19.52 -8.56
C GLU A 255 -10.73 -18.95 -7.61
N LYS A 256 -10.44 -18.49 -6.39
CA LYS A 256 -11.42 -17.80 -5.55
C LYS A 256 -10.77 -16.66 -4.77
N LEU A 257 -11.21 -15.44 -5.02
CA LEU A 257 -11.00 -14.32 -4.11
C LEU A 257 -11.80 -14.61 -2.84
N GLY A 258 -11.10 -14.67 -1.71
CA GLY A 258 -11.71 -14.80 -0.41
C GLY A 258 -11.36 -13.60 0.44
N THR A 259 -12.35 -12.79 0.82
CA THR A 259 -12.21 -11.84 1.92
C THR A 259 -12.69 -12.52 3.17
N PHE A 260 -11.86 -12.48 4.19
CA PHE A 260 -12.16 -13.08 5.48
C PHE A 260 -12.37 -11.96 6.49
N GLN A 261 -13.45 -12.07 7.22
CA GLN A 261 -13.78 -11.22 8.34
C GLN A 261 -13.35 -11.92 9.62
N ILE A 262 -12.55 -11.23 10.44
CA ILE A 262 -12.12 -11.70 11.75
C ILE A 262 -12.58 -10.71 12.79
#